data_e1361c6fe441003248df1e7f579dc348
#
_entry.id   e1361c6fe441003248df1e7f579dc348
#
_cell.length_a   1.000
_cell.length_b   1.000
_cell.length_c   1.000
_cell.angle_alpha   90.00
_cell.angle_beta   90.00
_cell.angle_gamma   90.00
#
_symmetry.space_group_name_H-M   'P 1'
#
loop_
_entity.id
_entity.type
_entity.pdbx_description
1 polymer ?
#
loop_
_entity_poly.entity_id
_entity_poly.type
_entity_poly.pdbx_seq_one_letter_code
_entity_poly.pdbx_strand_id
1 'polypeptide(L)'
;MNLPEAFLQSLADVPGFDRATFIECHQSNAPVTSVRLNPDKQITLHENWQTKEVPWCSEGRYLATRPSFTQDPFLHGGGYYVQEASSMFIWHILSQLFKRTDSLQILDVCAAPGGKSTLLASYFQEALLVANEVIKSRAGILVENLIKWGSPNTVVTNNDPTHFKQLPGFFDLMLVDAPCSGSGLFRKDPASLDEWSEEAVMLCSRRQQRILADVLPALKEGGIL
;
A
#
# COMPACT_ATOMS: atom_id res chain seq x y z
N MET A 1 -13.89 18.64 -11.67
CA MET A 1 -12.42 18.55 -11.61
C MET A 1 -11.90 18.53 -13.04
N ASN A 2 -10.96 19.39 -13.41
CA ASN A 2 -10.33 19.37 -14.73
C ASN A 2 -8.96 18.70 -14.60
N LEU A 3 -8.82 17.51 -15.19
CA LEU A 3 -7.54 16.81 -15.23
C LEU A 3 -6.60 17.51 -16.22
N PRO A 4 -5.27 17.57 -15.93
CA PRO A 4 -4.29 18.14 -16.85
C PRO A 4 -4.31 17.42 -18.22
N GLU A 5 -4.30 18.18 -19.29
CA GLU A 5 -4.34 17.60 -20.66
C GLU A 5 -3.12 16.69 -20.92
N ALA A 6 -1.93 17.10 -20.50
CA ALA A 6 -0.72 16.29 -20.62
C ALA A 6 -0.82 14.97 -19.87
N PHE A 7 -1.50 14.95 -18.69
CA PHE A 7 -1.77 13.70 -17.96
C PHE A 7 -2.68 12.76 -18.77
N LEU A 8 -3.76 13.27 -19.36
CA LEU A 8 -4.67 12.46 -20.18
C LEU A 8 -3.97 11.95 -21.45
N GLN A 9 -3.11 12.75 -22.06
CA GLN A 9 -2.29 12.33 -23.20
C GLN A 9 -1.29 11.23 -22.84
N SER A 10 -0.68 11.28 -21.67
CA SER A 10 0.25 10.25 -21.21
C SER A 10 -0.40 8.87 -21.03
N LEU A 11 -1.73 8.81 -20.93
CA LEU A 11 -2.50 7.58 -20.80
C LEU A 11 -3.04 7.05 -22.12
N ALA A 12 -2.92 7.81 -23.21
CA ALA A 12 -3.58 7.50 -24.49
C ALA A 12 -3.23 6.13 -25.06
N ASP A 13 -1.98 5.69 -24.87
CA ASP A 13 -1.47 4.42 -25.37
C ASP A 13 -1.64 3.25 -24.37
N VAL A 14 -2.25 3.50 -23.19
CA VAL A 14 -2.47 2.45 -22.19
C VAL A 14 -3.61 1.54 -22.67
N PRO A 15 -3.39 0.22 -22.79
CA PRO A 15 -4.44 -0.71 -23.20
C PRO A 15 -5.69 -0.61 -22.32
N GLY A 16 -6.86 -0.44 -22.94
CA GLY A 16 -8.13 -0.33 -22.24
C GLY A 16 -8.43 1.06 -21.66
N PHE A 17 -7.58 2.06 -21.89
CA PHE A 17 -7.87 3.43 -21.49
C PHE A 17 -9.00 4.01 -22.35
N ASP A 18 -10.09 4.39 -21.71
CA ASP A 18 -11.16 5.21 -22.30
C ASP A 18 -11.22 6.55 -21.61
N ARG A 19 -10.87 7.59 -22.36
CA ARG A 19 -10.75 8.96 -21.85
C ARG A 19 -12.05 9.48 -21.25
N ALA A 20 -13.19 9.22 -21.89
CA ALA A 20 -14.47 9.77 -21.45
C ALA A 20 -14.89 9.14 -20.11
N THR A 21 -14.86 7.82 -20.03
CA THR A 21 -15.15 7.05 -18.79
C THR A 21 -14.18 7.42 -17.66
N PHE A 22 -12.89 7.62 -17.99
CA PHE A 22 -11.88 8.00 -17.00
C PHE A 22 -12.17 9.38 -16.40
N ILE A 23 -12.52 10.37 -17.22
CA ILE A 23 -12.89 11.72 -16.77
C ILE A 23 -14.18 11.67 -15.94
N GLU A 24 -15.19 10.94 -16.38
CA GLU A 24 -16.44 10.75 -15.66
C GLU A 24 -16.21 10.15 -14.25
N CYS A 25 -15.38 9.11 -14.17
CA CYS A 25 -15.00 8.50 -12.89
C CYS A 25 -14.31 9.49 -11.93
N HIS A 26 -13.52 10.43 -12.45
CA HIS A 26 -12.86 11.46 -11.65
C HIS A 26 -13.80 12.61 -11.25
N GLN A 27 -14.84 12.84 -12.02
CA GLN A 27 -15.87 13.83 -11.72
C GLN A 27 -16.93 13.31 -10.75
N SER A 28 -17.16 12.01 -10.71
CA SER A 28 -18.06 11.38 -9.74
C SER A 28 -17.45 11.48 -8.34
N ASN A 29 -18.01 12.38 -7.52
CA ASN A 29 -17.55 12.68 -6.16
C ASN A 29 -17.92 11.62 -5.10
N ALA A 30 -18.05 10.35 -5.46
CA ALA A 30 -18.34 9.29 -4.52
C ALA A 30 -17.05 8.55 -4.13
N PRO A 31 -16.35 8.99 -3.06
CA PRO A 31 -15.16 8.28 -2.61
C PRO A 31 -15.56 6.91 -2.06
N VAL A 32 -15.03 5.86 -2.67
CA VAL A 32 -15.17 4.50 -2.15
C VAL A 32 -14.39 4.41 -0.84
N THR A 33 -15.09 4.08 0.24
CA THR A 33 -14.45 3.84 1.54
C THR A 33 -14.30 2.35 1.77
N SER A 34 -13.12 1.93 2.20
CA SER A 34 -12.87 0.53 2.55
C SER A 34 -11.92 0.40 3.73
N VAL A 35 -12.03 -0.70 4.44
CA VAL A 35 -11.17 -1.08 5.55
C VAL A 35 -10.70 -2.52 5.36
N ARG A 36 -9.54 -2.85 5.91
CA ARG A 36 -9.07 -4.22 6.01
C ARG A 36 -9.03 -4.62 7.48
N LEU A 37 -9.69 -5.70 7.81
CA LEU A 37 -9.78 -6.25 9.16
C LEU A 37 -8.44 -6.86 9.57
N ASN A 38 -8.15 -6.84 10.86
CA ASN A 38 -7.05 -7.57 11.43
C ASN A 38 -7.53 -8.99 11.80
N PRO A 39 -7.04 -10.05 11.12
CA PRO A 39 -7.51 -11.40 11.37
C PRO A 39 -7.13 -11.93 12.76
N ASP A 40 -6.12 -11.35 13.40
CA ASP A 40 -5.64 -11.77 14.71
C ASP A 40 -6.40 -11.10 15.87
N LYS A 41 -7.35 -10.20 15.56
CA LYS A 41 -8.17 -9.48 16.53
C LYS A 41 -9.65 -9.73 16.31
N GLN A 42 -10.32 -10.18 17.34
CA GLN A 42 -11.77 -10.32 17.32
C GLN A 42 -12.43 -8.94 17.46
N ILE A 43 -12.91 -8.42 16.35
CA ILE A 43 -13.69 -7.18 16.32
C ILE A 43 -15.05 -7.42 15.68
N THR A 44 -16.03 -6.68 16.15
CA THR A 44 -17.34 -6.59 15.49
C THR A 44 -17.48 -5.19 14.91
N LEU A 45 -17.59 -5.10 13.59
CA LEU A 45 -17.87 -3.83 12.94
C LEU A 45 -19.25 -3.32 13.34
N HIS A 46 -19.38 -2.01 13.43
CA HIS A 46 -20.68 -1.40 13.73
C HIS A 46 -21.73 -1.77 12.66
N GLU A 47 -22.90 -2.19 13.08
CA GLU A 47 -23.98 -2.62 12.17
C GLU A 47 -24.41 -1.53 11.18
N ASN A 48 -24.32 -0.27 11.59
CA ASN A 48 -24.64 0.89 10.74
C ASN A 48 -23.63 1.13 9.60
N TRP A 49 -22.49 0.45 9.57
CA TRP A 49 -21.52 0.61 8.49
C TRP A 49 -21.93 -0.05 7.18
N GLN A 50 -22.89 -0.98 7.20
CA GLN A 50 -23.42 -1.67 6.01
C GLN A 50 -22.29 -2.12 5.08
N THR A 51 -21.57 -3.15 5.50
CA THR A 51 -20.37 -3.60 4.80
C THR A 51 -20.66 -4.54 3.64
N LYS A 52 -19.78 -4.48 2.60
CA LYS A 52 -19.72 -5.45 1.50
C LYS A 52 -18.28 -5.95 1.37
N GLU A 53 -18.11 -7.23 1.09
CA GLU A 53 -16.78 -7.83 0.94
C GLU A 53 -16.02 -7.26 -0.27
N VAL A 54 -14.69 -7.13 -0.11
CA VAL A 54 -13.77 -6.85 -1.21
C VAL A 54 -13.45 -8.18 -1.89
N PRO A 55 -13.79 -8.39 -3.18
CA PRO A 55 -13.72 -9.71 -3.81
C PRO A 55 -12.34 -10.36 -3.82
N TRP A 56 -11.29 -9.57 -3.75
CA TRP A 56 -9.89 -10.03 -3.83
C TRP A 56 -9.16 -10.03 -2.49
N CYS A 57 -9.85 -9.74 -1.39
CA CYS A 57 -9.25 -9.76 -0.06
C CYS A 57 -10.29 -10.18 0.98
N SER A 58 -10.14 -11.37 1.55
CA SER A 58 -11.07 -11.93 2.55
C SER A 58 -11.29 -11.01 3.75
N GLU A 59 -10.25 -10.25 4.13
CA GLU A 59 -10.29 -9.31 5.24
C GLU A 59 -10.80 -7.92 4.83
N GLY A 60 -10.99 -7.69 3.53
CA GLY A 60 -11.42 -6.40 2.99
C GLY A 60 -12.93 -6.17 3.11
N ARG A 61 -13.33 -4.95 3.48
CA ARG A 61 -14.74 -4.53 3.54
C ARG A 61 -14.90 -3.15 2.92
N TYR A 62 -15.82 -3.04 1.96
CA TYR A 62 -16.35 -1.75 1.53
C TYR A 62 -17.35 -1.25 2.56
N LEU A 63 -17.40 0.05 2.76
CA LEU A 63 -18.37 0.71 3.64
C LEU A 63 -19.32 1.56 2.81
N ALA A 64 -20.62 1.50 3.11
CA ALA A 64 -21.63 2.28 2.41
C ALA A 64 -21.43 3.79 2.61
N THR A 65 -20.94 4.18 3.80
CA THR A 65 -20.64 5.58 4.15
C THR A 65 -19.29 5.65 4.85
N ARG A 66 -18.64 6.83 4.78
CA ARG A 66 -17.39 7.05 5.51
C ARG A 66 -17.68 7.49 6.95
N PRO A 67 -17.36 6.67 7.95
CA PRO A 67 -17.55 7.07 9.36
C PRO A 67 -16.40 7.97 9.83
N SER A 68 -16.56 8.51 11.06
CA SER A 68 -15.46 9.20 11.75
C SER A 68 -14.54 8.18 12.40
N PHE A 69 -13.60 7.65 11.63
CA PHE A 69 -12.67 6.61 12.07
C PHE A 69 -11.87 6.99 13.31
N THR A 70 -11.49 8.26 13.47
CA THR A 70 -10.68 8.74 14.60
C THR A 70 -11.39 8.64 15.95
N GLN A 71 -12.71 8.47 15.94
CA GLN A 71 -13.51 8.27 17.16
C GLN A 71 -13.73 6.78 17.48
N ASP A 72 -13.28 5.88 16.61
CA ASP A 72 -13.49 4.46 16.78
C ASP A 72 -12.34 3.81 17.58
N PRO A 73 -12.58 3.26 18.77
CA PRO A 73 -11.56 2.59 19.56
C PRO A 73 -10.94 1.39 18.84
N PHE A 74 -11.66 0.71 17.95
CA PHE A 74 -11.12 -0.41 17.17
C PHE A 74 -10.03 0.03 16.17
N LEU A 75 -10.11 1.26 15.61
CA LEU A 75 -9.01 1.80 14.81
C LEU A 75 -7.74 1.93 15.68
N HIS A 76 -7.88 2.53 16.85
CA HIS A 76 -6.76 2.76 17.76
C HIS A 76 -6.19 1.47 18.35
N GLY A 77 -7.05 0.47 18.53
CA GLY A 77 -6.68 -0.88 18.93
C GLY A 77 -6.10 -1.74 17.80
N GLY A 78 -6.00 -1.23 16.55
CA GLY A 78 -5.50 -1.97 15.40
C GLY A 78 -6.41 -3.13 14.97
N GLY A 79 -7.69 -3.05 15.23
CA GLY A 79 -8.68 -4.03 14.80
C GLY A 79 -8.93 -4.00 13.29
N TYR A 80 -8.70 -2.86 12.65
CA TYR A 80 -8.74 -2.69 11.20
C TYR A 80 -7.80 -1.57 10.75
N TYR A 81 -7.50 -1.56 9.45
CA TYR A 81 -6.75 -0.51 8.77
C TYR A 81 -7.64 0.15 7.71
N VAL A 82 -7.72 1.48 7.68
CA VAL A 82 -8.41 2.21 6.60
C VAL A 82 -7.52 2.15 5.37
N GLN A 83 -7.90 1.31 4.41
CA GLN A 83 -7.09 1.02 3.23
C GLN A 83 -7.95 1.01 1.96
N GLU A 84 -7.41 1.49 0.87
CA GLU A 84 -8.08 1.35 -0.43
C GLU A 84 -8.19 -0.10 -0.85
N ALA A 85 -9.34 -0.47 -1.38
CA ALA A 85 -9.58 -1.80 -1.88
C ALA A 85 -8.60 -2.20 -3.00
N SER A 86 -8.22 -1.26 -3.88
CA SER A 86 -7.19 -1.50 -4.91
C SER A 86 -5.84 -1.92 -4.32
N SER A 87 -5.41 -1.29 -3.22
CA SER A 87 -4.17 -1.68 -2.52
C SER A 87 -4.26 -3.07 -1.88
N MET A 88 -5.47 -3.53 -1.56
CA MET A 88 -5.70 -4.89 -1.03
C MET A 88 -5.56 -5.97 -2.11
N PHE A 89 -5.47 -5.63 -3.40
CA PHE A 89 -5.28 -6.59 -4.49
C PHE A 89 -3.97 -7.38 -4.34
N ILE A 90 -2.99 -6.84 -3.63
CA ILE A 90 -1.78 -7.56 -3.23
C ILE A 90 -2.13 -8.89 -2.52
N TRP A 91 -3.17 -8.91 -1.68
CA TRP A 91 -3.64 -10.14 -1.02
C TRP A 91 -3.98 -11.24 -2.03
N HIS A 92 -4.67 -10.88 -3.10
CA HIS A 92 -4.99 -11.84 -4.17
C HIS A 92 -3.73 -12.35 -4.86
N ILE A 93 -2.79 -11.47 -5.21
CA ILE A 93 -1.52 -11.88 -5.84
C ILE A 93 -0.78 -12.86 -4.92
N LEU A 94 -0.65 -12.55 -3.64
CA LEU A 94 0.01 -13.41 -2.67
C LEU A 94 -0.67 -14.79 -2.59
N SER A 95 -2.01 -14.84 -2.63
CA SER A 95 -2.76 -16.10 -2.57
C SER A 95 -2.54 -17.02 -3.76
N GLN A 96 -2.10 -16.48 -4.91
CA GLN A 96 -1.74 -17.27 -6.08
C GLN A 96 -0.30 -17.78 -6.04
N LEU A 97 0.58 -17.12 -5.30
CA LEU A 97 2.02 -17.37 -5.33
C LEU A 97 2.53 -18.10 -4.08
N PHE A 98 1.88 -17.92 -2.94
CA PHE A 98 2.38 -18.35 -1.64
C PHE A 98 1.30 -18.97 -0.76
N LYS A 99 1.74 -19.84 0.17
CA LYS A 99 0.91 -20.29 1.28
C LYS A 99 1.07 -19.33 2.47
N ARG A 100 0.04 -19.16 3.26
CA ARG A 100 0.07 -18.30 4.45
C ARG A 100 1.05 -18.77 5.52
N THR A 101 1.42 -20.04 5.51
CA THR A 101 2.37 -20.69 6.43
C THR A 101 3.80 -20.69 5.92
N ASP A 102 4.07 -20.08 4.75
CA ASP A 102 5.45 -20.00 4.24
C ASP A 102 6.27 -19.08 5.16
N SER A 103 7.39 -19.61 5.65
CA SER A 103 8.33 -18.87 6.51
C SER A 103 9.34 -18.13 5.64
N LEU A 104 9.03 -16.90 5.27
CA LEU A 104 9.79 -16.08 4.34
C LEU A 104 10.51 -14.94 5.04
N GLN A 105 11.60 -14.46 4.45
CA GLN A 105 12.19 -13.15 4.74
C GLN A 105 11.61 -12.15 3.73
N ILE A 106 10.84 -11.18 4.24
CA ILE A 106 10.11 -10.20 3.43
C ILE A 106 10.64 -8.79 3.69
N LEU A 107 10.84 -8.02 2.63
CA LEU A 107 11.18 -6.59 2.72
C LEU A 107 10.07 -5.75 2.08
N ASP A 108 9.50 -4.83 2.87
CA ASP A 108 8.71 -3.70 2.36
C ASP A 108 9.62 -2.46 2.35
N VAL A 109 10.04 -2.04 1.16
CA VAL A 109 11.13 -1.07 0.97
C VAL A 109 10.72 0.36 1.29
N CYS A 110 9.45 0.72 1.02
CA CYS A 110 8.89 2.07 1.19
C CYS A 110 7.59 1.97 2.01
N ALA A 111 7.70 1.47 3.23
CA ALA A 111 6.60 0.87 3.98
C ALA A 111 5.59 1.86 4.55
N ALA A 112 6.00 3.11 4.86
CA ALA A 112 5.11 4.06 5.53
C ALA A 112 3.91 4.49 4.65
N PRO A 113 2.75 4.57 5.26
CA PRO A 113 2.39 4.53 6.69
C PRO A 113 2.13 3.12 7.28
N GLY A 114 2.34 2.01 6.55
CA GLY A 114 2.22 0.65 7.07
C GLY A 114 1.03 -0.17 6.53
N GLY A 115 0.24 0.38 5.60
CA GLY A 115 -0.94 -0.32 5.08
C GLY A 115 -0.61 -1.62 4.34
N LYS A 116 0.48 -1.63 3.55
CA LYS A 116 0.96 -2.82 2.85
C LYS A 116 1.76 -3.73 3.78
N SER A 117 2.59 -3.17 4.67
CA SER A 117 3.30 -3.94 5.68
C SER A 117 2.36 -4.72 6.61
N THR A 118 1.29 -4.08 7.11
CA THR A 118 0.27 -4.76 7.93
C THR A 118 -0.52 -5.81 7.14
N LEU A 119 -0.67 -5.65 5.81
CA LEU A 119 -1.26 -6.66 4.94
C LEU A 119 -0.33 -7.88 4.83
N LEU A 120 0.95 -7.67 4.55
CA LEU A 120 1.96 -8.73 4.50
C LEU A 120 2.03 -9.50 5.81
N ALA A 121 2.07 -8.78 6.95
CA ALA A 121 2.10 -9.38 8.27
C ALA A 121 0.86 -10.22 8.58
N SER A 122 -0.33 -9.81 8.10
CA SER A 122 -1.56 -10.59 8.25
C SER A 122 -1.61 -11.80 7.33
N TYR A 123 -1.02 -11.71 6.15
CA TYR A 123 -1.02 -12.82 5.19
C TYR A 123 -0.05 -13.91 5.63
N PHE A 124 1.18 -13.55 5.99
CA PHE A 124 2.24 -14.49 6.38
C PHE A 124 2.37 -14.56 7.90
N GLN A 125 1.92 -15.63 8.49
CA GLN A 125 1.91 -15.80 9.95
C GLN A 125 3.30 -16.07 10.54
N GLU A 126 4.20 -16.70 9.76
CA GLU A 126 5.51 -17.16 10.22
C GLU A 126 6.69 -16.43 9.55
N ALA A 127 6.42 -15.46 8.68
CA ALA A 127 7.46 -14.73 7.98
C ALA A 127 8.10 -13.66 8.88
N LEU A 128 9.39 -13.40 8.64
CA LEU A 128 10.06 -12.20 9.14
C LEU A 128 9.79 -11.05 8.17
N LEU A 129 9.09 -10.01 8.60
CA LEU A 129 8.85 -8.80 7.84
C LEU A 129 9.79 -7.68 8.28
N VAL A 130 10.61 -7.21 7.35
CA VAL A 130 11.39 -5.97 7.50
C VAL A 130 10.64 -4.85 6.78
N ALA A 131 10.11 -3.88 7.52
CA ALA A 131 9.39 -2.73 7.01
C ALA A 131 10.30 -1.50 7.08
N ASN A 132 10.75 -1.00 5.94
CA ASN A 132 11.69 0.11 5.85
C ASN A 132 11.03 1.41 5.41
N GLU A 133 11.47 2.52 5.98
CA GLU A 133 11.10 3.86 5.55
C GLU A 133 12.29 4.82 5.71
N VAL A 134 12.69 5.46 4.62
CA VAL A 134 13.85 6.36 4.60
C VAL A 134 13.58 7.69 5.32
N ILE A 135 12.34 8.16 5.31
CA ILE A 135 11.95 9.44 5.93
C ILE A 135 11.64 9.21 7.40
N LYS A 136 12.50 9.73 8.28
CA LYS A 136 12.42 9.52 9.73
C LYS A 136 11.05 9.87 10.35
N SER A 137 10.44 10.97 9.94
CA SER A 137 9.11 11.36 10.44
C SER A 137 8.01 10.37 10.04
N ARG A 138 8.10 9.78 8.84
CA ARG A 138 7.16 8.75 8.38
C ARG A 138 7.44 7.38 9.03
N ALA A 139 8.72 7.08 9.33
CA ALA A 139 9.07 5.86 10.03
C ALA A 139 8.43 5.79 11.43
N GLY A 140 8.27 6.92 12.12
CA GLY A 140 7.53 6.99 13.39
C GLY A 140 6.06 6.57 13.25
N ILE A 141 5.39 7.00 12.18
CA ILE A 141 4.00 6.61 11.88
C ILE A 141 3.91 5.11 11.55
N LEU A 142 4.89 4.59 10.80
CA LEU A 142 4.99 3.18 10.48
C LEU A 142 5.10 2.32 11.75
N VAL A 143 6.01 2.70 12.67
CA VAL A 143 6.18 2.02 13.96
C VAL A 143 4.86 2.00 14.73
N GLU A 144 4.19 3.14 14.86
CA GLU A 144 2.91 3.24 15.58
C GLU A 144 1.86 2.30 14.98
N ASN A 145 1.71 2.28 13.66
CA ASN A 145 0.72 1.44 12.99
C ASN A 145 1.04 -0.06 13.11
N LEU A 146 2.31 -0.46 13.03
CA LEU A 146 2.71 -1.86 13.20
C LEU A 146 2.57 -2.33 14.65
N ILE A 147 2.88 -1.48 15.63
CA ILE A 147 2.63 -1.77 17.04
C ILE A 147 1.13 -1.96 17.31
N LYS A 148 0.29 -1.05 16.80
CA LYS A 148 -1.18 -1.18 16.89
C LYS A 148 -1.66 -2.47 16.23
N TRP A 149 -1.09 -2.84 15.12
CA TRP A 149 -1.45 -4.07 14.40
C TRP A 149 -1.14 -5.32 15.21
N GLY A 150 0.03 -5.34 15.89
CA GLY A 150 0.39 -6.38 16.86
C GLY A 150 1.06 -7.61 16.28
N SER A 151 1.67 -7.51 15.07
CA SER A 151 2.42 -8.63 14.50
C SER A 151 3.79 -8.79 15.18
N PRO A 152 4.13 -9.96 15.76
CA PRO A 152 5.35 -10.14 16.53
C PRO A 152 6.62 -10.23 15.66
N ASN A 153 6.51 -10.71 14.43
CA ASN A 153 7.65 -11.00 13.55
C ASN A 153 7.96 -9.83 12.60
N THR A 154 7.81 -8.59 13.08
CA THR A 154 8.01 -7.40 12.26
C THR A 154 9.10 -6.51 12.82
N VAL A 155 10.06 -6.14 11.98
CA VAL A 155 11.15 -5.23 12.29
C VAL A 155 10.99 -3.95 11.47
N VAL A 156 10.97 -2.80 12.11
CA VAL A 156 10.96 -1.50 11.43
C VAL A 156 12.39 -0.96 11.32
N THR A 157 12.76 -0.52 10.13
CA THR A 157 14.06 0.10 9.86
C THR A 157 13.88 1.49 9.26
N ASN A 158 14.85 2.36 9.55
CA ASN A 158 14.92 3.70 8.95
C ASN A 158 16.23 3.82 8.19
N ASN A 159 16.30 3.17 7.03
CA ASN A 159 17.52 3.05 6.22
C ASN A 159 17.31 3.58 4.80
N ASP A 160 18.39 4.09 4.20
CA ASP A 160 18.43 4.28 2.76
C ASP A 160 18.41 2.90 2.06
N PRO A 161 17.68 2.72 0.94
CA PRO A 161 17.63 1.46 0.19
C PRO A 161 19.01 0.87 -0.15
N THR A 162 20.04 1.70 -0.34
CA THR A 162 21.42 1.24 -0.61
C THR A 162 22.01 0.36 0.49
N HIS A 163 21.56 0.52 1.73
CA HIS A 163 22.06 -0.27 2.86
C HIS A 163 21.68 -1.75 2.77
N PHE A 164 20.61 -2.10 2.06
CA PHE A 164 20.20 -3.49 1.86
C PHE A 164 21.14 -4.29 0.96
N LYS A 165 22.06 -3.63 0.23
CA LYS A 165 23.17 -4.31 -0.48
C LYS A 165 24.08 -5.11 0.47
N GLN A 166 24.06 -4.82 1.77
CA GLN A 166 24.81 -5.55 2.78
C GLN A 166 24.16 -6.91 3.15
N LEU A 167 22.98 -7.19 2.62
CA LEU A 167 22.23 -8.43 2.84
C LEU A 167 21.98 -9.14 1.49
N PRO A 168 23.04 -9.52 0.74
CA PRO A 168 22.86 -10.08 -0.61
C PRO A 168 22.08 -11.40 -0.54
N GLY A 169 21.06 -11.54 -1.41
CA GLY A 169 20.24 -12.74 -1.49
C GLY A 169 19.55 -13.13 -0.19
N PHE A 170 19.13 -12.16 0.63
CA PHE A 170 18.52 -12.42 1.93
C PHE A 170 17.01 -12.56 1.86
N PHE A 171 16.32 -11.76 1.04
CA PHE A 171 14.87 -11.71 1.00
C PHE A 171 14.27 -12.63 -0.05
N ASP A 172 13.21 -13.34 0.32
CA ASP A 172 12.42 -14.20 -0.57
C ASP A 172 11.39 -13.40 -1.35
N LEU A 173 10.85 -12.35 -0.71
CA LEU A 173 9.84 -11.46 -1.27
C LEU A 173 10.20 -10.00 -0.96
N MET A 174 10.13 -9.14 -1.95
CA MET A 174 10.24 -7.69 -1.78
C MET A 174 9.02 -6.98 -2.31
N LEU A 175 8.51 -6.03 -1.53
CA LEU A 175 7.47 -5.11 -1.96
C LEU A 175 8.07 -3.71 -2.12
N VAL A 176 7.92 -3.12 -3.31
CA VAL A 176 8.43 -1.78 -3.62
C VAL A 176 7.28 -0.87 -4.07
N ASP A 177 6.64 -0.23 -3.09
CA ASP A 177 5.67 0.85 -3.33
C ASP A 177 6.38 2.21 -3.26
N ALA A 178 7.23 2.43 -4.25
CA ALA A 178 8.11 3.60 -4.27
C ALA A 178 7.35 4.91 -4.55
N PRO A 179 7.87 6.06 -4.09
CA PRO A 179 7.23 7.36 -4.31
C PRO A 179 6.91 7.62 -5.78
N CYS A 180 5.70 8.12 -6.05
CA CYS A 180 5.20 8.43 -7.37
C CYS A 180 4.80 9.91 -7.49
N SER A 181 4.34 10.33 -8.68
CA SER A 181 3.92 11.71 -8.99
C SER A 181 2.61 12.15 -8.33
N GLY A 182 1.97 11.30 -7.54
CA GLY A 182 0.73 11.65 -6.83
C GLY A 182 -0.55 11.61 -7.67
N SER A 183 -0.51 11.21 -8.95
CA SER A 183 -1.69 11.17 -9.82
C SER A 183 -2.84 10.32 -9.28
N GLY A 184 -2.56 9.31 -8.47
CA GLY A 184 -3.57 8.52 -7.77
C GLY A 184 -4.33 9.27 -6.67
N LEU A 185 -3.88 10.47 -6.29
CA LEU A 185 -4.51 11.29 -5.25
C LEU A 185 -5.54 12.29 -5.80
N PHE A 186 -5.60 12.53 -7.11
CA PHE A 186 -6.45 13.57 -7.70
C PHE A 186 -7.92 13.51 -7.25
N ARG A 187 -8.45 12.31 -7.08
CA ARG A 187 -9.84 12.12 -6.60
C ARG A 187 -10.03 12.41 -5.10
N LYS A 188 -8.96 12.36 -4.32
CA LYS A 188 -9.01 12.51 -2.86
C LYS A 188 -8.57 13.89 -2.41
N ASP A 189 -7.56 14.42 -3.09
CA ASP A 189 -6.94 15.70 -2.82
C ASP A 189 -6.79 16.48 -4.13
N PRO A 190 -7.74 17.35 -4.44
CA PRO A 190 -7.67 18.18 -5.64
C PRO A 190 -6.44 19.08 -5.71
N ALA A 191 -5.81 19.44 -4.57
CA ALA A 191 -4.59 20.23 -4.57
C ALA A 191 -3.40 19.47 -5.20
N SER A 192 -3.43 18.14 -5.19
CA SER A 192 -2.41 17.31 -5.86
C SER A 192 -2.36 17.50 -7.39
N LEU A 193 -3.40 18.09 -7.99
CA LEU A 193 -3.41 18.45 -9.41
C LEU A 193 -2.40 19.58 -9.70
N ASP A 194 -2.26 20.53 -8.79
CA ASP A 194 -1.38 21.68 -8.95
C ASP A 194 0.10 21.30 -8.80
N GLU A 195 0.37 20.18 -8.10
CA GLU A 195 1.72 19.65 -7.91
C GLU A 195 2.18 18.72 -9.03
N TRP A 196 1.26 18.25 -9.87
CA TRP A 196 1.57 17.31 -10.93
C TRP A 196 2.22 18.01 -12.13
N SER A 197 3.33 17.47 -12.60
CA SER A 197 3.97 17.87 -13.86
C SER A 197 4.68 16.67 -14.51
N GLU A 198 4.99 16.78 -15.80
CA GLU A 198 5.79 15.77 -16.50
C GLU A 198 7.20 15.64 -15.90
N GLU A 199 7.78 16.74 -15.44
CA GLU A 199 9.07 16.75 -14.75
C GLU A 199 8.99 15.98 -13.42
N ALA A 200 7.90 16.15 -12.64
CA ALA A 200 7.67 15.41 -11.42
C ALA A 200 7.53 13.90 -11.70
N VAL A 201 6.84 13.51 -12.77
CA VAL A 201 6.74 12.12 -13.22
C VAL A 201 8.13 11.56 -13.57
N MET A 202 8.93 12.28 -14.35
CA MET A 202 10.27 11.87 -14.72
C MET A 202 11.21 11.73 -13.52
N LEU A 203 11.12 12.67 -12.57
CA LEU A 203 11.90 12.62 -11.33
C LEU A 203 11.52 11.39 -10.49
N CYS A 204 10.22 11.11 -10.34
CA CYS A 204 9.74 9.93 -9.62
C CYS A 204 10.18 8.64 -10.32
N SER A 205 10.11 8.55 -11.65
CA SER A 205 10.57 7.40 -12.42
C SER A 205 12.05 7.10 -12.17
N ARG A 206 12.92 8.12 -12.24
CA ARG A 206 14.35 7.96 -11.93
C ARG A 206 14.60 7.50 -10.50
N ARG A 207 13.82 8.01 -9.53
CA ARG A 207 13.90 7.61 -8.13
C ARG A 207 13.50 6.15 -7.95
N GLN A 208 12.40 5.70 -8.60
CA GLN A 208 11.95 4.32 -8.57
C GLN A 208 13.00 3.36 -9.14
N GLN A 209 13.57 3.71 -10.31
CA GLN A 209 14.65 2.93 -10.92
C GLN A 209 15.86 2.79 -10.00
N ARG A 210 16.25 3.89 -9.32
CA ARG A 210 17.35 3.87 -8.36
C ARG A 210 17.03 2.95 -7.17
N ILE A 211 15.85 3.08 -6.57
CA ILE A 211 15.44 2.24 -5.43
C ILE A 211 15.49 0.77 -5.84
N LEU A 212 14.93 0.41 -6.99
CA LEU A 212 14.95 -0.95 -7.49
C LEU A 212 16.39 -1.47 -7.67
N ALA A 213 17.26 -0.70 -8.32
CA ALA A 213 18.65 -1.08 -8.52
C ALA A 213 19.42 -1.24 -7.19
N ASP A 214 19.08 -0.46 -6.18
CA ASP A 214 19.73 -0.53 -4.87
C ASP A 214 19.30 -1.74 -4.04
N VAL A 215 18.03 -2.17 -4.12
CA VAL A 215 17.52 -3.29 -3.30
C VAL A 215 17.61 -4.65 -3.99
N LEU A 216 17.60 -4.69 -5.33
CA LEU A 216 17.59 -5.94 -6.09
C LEU A 216 18.69 -6.94 -5.70
N PRO A 217 19.95 -6.53 -5.36
CA PRO A 217 20.98 -7.46 -4.90
C PRO A 217 20.63 -8.21 -3.61
N ALA A 218 19.69 -7.70 -2.80
CA ALA A 218 19.24 -8.35 -1.58
C ALA A 218 18.11 -9.37 -1.81
N LEU A 219 17.56 -9.45 -3.03
CA LEU A 219 16.59 -10.46 -3.40
C LEU A 219 17.31 -11.79 -3.68
N LYS A 220 16.77 -12.88 -3.17
CA LYS A 220 17.25 -14.24 -3.48
C LYS A 220 17.08 -14.56 -4.96
N GLU A 221 17.91 -15.44 -5.46
CA GLU A 221 17.66 -16.08 -6.76
C GLU A 221 16.33 -16.86 -6.72
N GLY A 222 15.46 -16.61 -7.68
CA GLY A 222 14.08 -17.13 -7.66
C GLY A 222 13.12 -16.42 -6.71
N GLY A 223 13.57 -15.38 -5.98
CA GLY A 223 12.72 -14.54 -5.17
C GLY A 223 11.77 -13.68 -6.00
N ILE A 224 10.74 -13.10 -5.37
CA ILE A 224 9.69 -12.32 -6.02
C ILE A 224 9.80 -10.85 -5.61
N LEU A 225 9.67 -9.94 -6.61
CA LEU A 225 9.60 -8.50 -6.45
C LEU A 225 8.25 -7.98 -6.98
#